data_b3d4f2f5d7717fd57ea79d1f90b8abd5
#
_entry.id   b3d4f2f5d7717fd57ea79d1f90b8abd5
#
_cell.length_a   1.000
_cell.length_b   1.000
_cell.length_c   1.000
_cell.angle_alpha   90.00
_cell.angle_beta   90.00
_cell.angle_gamma   90.00
#
_symmetry.space_group_name_H-M   'P 1'
#
loop_
_entity.id
_entity.type
_entity.pdbx_description
1 polymer ?
#
loop_
_entity_poly.entity_id
_entity_poly.type
_entity_poly.pdbx_seq_one_letter_code
_entity_poly.pdbx_strand_id
1 'polypeptide(L)'
;MLVKSMTEEEIYEIGHAFGYYDYGEETGMSAAFSGKDATANYICAYVRGVLRGGFLHTTSQRGEGYIAYKLPKEKMGLKTMWPIACGMLRNSTLKRLLQFGIAIKRGGVSLQDRMDKEKKSYIFVGLVCVRENYQGQGYMRKVLDIAFAEGDRLGVPVILETDAKSKCDKYVHLGMELAGTHDLGTFGKLYDLIRYPKLSNENRTV
;
A
#
# COMPACT_ATOMS: atom_id res chain seq x y z
N MET A 1 -12.67 -9.31 -4.74
CA MET A 1 -12.53 -10.25 -5.90
C MET A 1 -11.12 -10.17 -6.42
N LEU A 2 -10.44 -11.32 -6.66
CA LEU A 2 -9.09 -11.35 -7.23
C LEU A 2 -9.10 -10.85 -8.68
N VAL A 3 -8.19 -9.93 -9.02
CA VAL A 3 -8.00 -9.43 -10.39
C VAL A 3 -7.14 -10.41 -11.17
N LYS A 4 -7.63 -10.88 -12.31
CA LYS A 4 -6.91 -11.83 -13.19
C LYS A 4 -6.19 -11.16 -14.35
N SER A 5 -6.73 -10.05 -14.83
CA SER A 5 -6.16 -9.26 -15.93
C SER A 5 -6.57 -7.80 -15.80
N MET A 6 -5.79 -6.92 -16.37
CA MET A 6 -6.04 -5.48 -16.51
C MET A 6 -5.54 -5.02 -17.86
N THR A 7 -6.17 -3.99 -18.41
CA THR A 7 -5.65 -3.27 -19.57
C THR A 7 -4.49 -2.36 -19.16
N GLU A 8 -3.65 -1.99 -20.11
CA GLU A 8 -2.57 -1.03 -19.86
C GLU A 8 -3.12 0.36 -19.46
N GLU A 9 -4.30 0.72 -19.95
CA GLU A 9 -5.01 1.95 -19.59
C GLU A 9 -5.42 1.95 -18.11
N GLU A 10 -6.02 0.87 -17.61
CA GLU A 10 -6.38 0.73 -16.19
C GLU A 10 -5.14 0.76 -15.28
N ILE A 11 -4.02 0.13 -15.70
CA ILE A 11 -2.76 0.19 -14.96
C ILE A 11 -2.22 1.62 -14.94
N TYR A 12 -2.30 2.33 -16.06
CA TYR A 12 -1.86 3.72 -16.16
C TYR A 12 -2.70 4.66 -15.28
N GLU A 13 -4.03 4.49 -15.25
CA GLU A 13 -4.92 5.27 -14.37
C GLU A 13 -4.50 5.16 -12.90
N ILE A 14 -4.17 3.94 -12.44
CA ILE A 14 -3.67 3.75 -11.06
C ILE A 14 -2.33 4.46 -10.88
N GLY A 15 -1.40 4.28 -11.81
CA GLY A 15 -0.10 4.94 -11.78
C GLY A 15 -0.22 6.45 -11.71
N HIS A 16 -1.08 7.02 -12.56
CA HIS A 16 -1.36 8.45 -12.62
C HIS A 16 -1.94 8.99 -11.31
N ALA A 17 -2.92 8.30 -10.73
CA ALA A 17 -3.54 8.69 -9.46
C ALA A 17 -2.51 8.80 -8.30
N PHE A 18 -1.46 8.00 -8.33
CA PHE A 18 -0.37 8.08 -7.35
C PHE A 18 0.69 9.14 -7.71
N GLY A 19 1.12 9.17 -8.98
CA GLY A 19 2.17 10.09 -9.42
C GLY A 19 1.76 11.55 -9.36
N TYR A 20 0.47 11.81 -9.56
CA TYR A 20 -0.12 13.14 -9.57
C TYR A 20 -0.96 13.46 -8.32
N TYR A 21 -0.82 12.62 -7.27
CA TYR A 21 -1.46 12.91 -6.00
C TYR A 21 -0.98 14.26 -5.46
N ASP A 22 -1.94 15.07 -4.98
CA ASP A 22 -1.64 16.35 -4.34
C ASP A 22 -1.26 16.13 -2.87
N TYR A 23 0.02 16.30 -2.57
CA TYR A 23 0.56 16.19 -1.22
C TYR A 23 0.45 17.50 -0.43
N GLY A 24 -0.06 18.59 -1.02
CA GLY A 24 -0.03 19.91 -0.40
C GLY A 24 1.42 20.35 -0.14
N GLU A 25 1.74 20.65 1.11
CA GLU A 25 3.09 21.04 1.54
C GLU A 25 4.02 19.84 1.84
N GLU A 26 3.50 18.61 1.84
CA GLU A 26 4.30 17.41 2.11
C GLU A 26 5.04 16.91 0.86
N THR A 27 6.18 16.28 1.09
CA THR A 27 6.93 15.57 0.07
C THR A 27 6.61 14.09 0.13
N GLY A 28 5.73 13.57 -0.66
CA GLY A 28 5.42 12.15 -0.62
C GLY A 28 6.39 11.27 -1.42
N MET A 29 5.91 10.14 -1.89
CA MET A 29 6.67 9.14 -2.64
C MET A 29 7.41 9.73 -3.86
N SER A 30 6.90 10.82 -4.46
CA SER A 30 7.56 11.53 -5.56
C SER A 30 8.98 12.00 -5.23
N ALA A 31 9.30 12.19 -3.95
CA ALA A 31 10.65 12.52 -3.50
C ALA A 31 11.66 11.38 -3.72
N ALA A 32 11.23 10.12 -3.75
CA ALA A 32 12.09 8.97 -4.02
C ALA A 32 12.33 8.75 -5.53
N PHE A 33 11.56 9.41 -6.39
CA PHE A 33 11.61 9.29 -7.84
C PHE A 33 11.96 10.63 -8.52
N SER A 34 12.14 10.62 -9.83
CA SER A 34 12.50 11.82 -10.61
C SER A 34 11.26 12.63 -11.04
N GLY A 35 10.29 12.79 -10.12
CA GLY A 35 9.06 13.57 -10.34
C GLY A 35 7.81 12.72 -10.55
N LYS A 36 6.72 13.37 -10.92
CA LYS A 36 5.36 12.79 -10.99
C LYS A 36 5.27 11.63 -11.98
N ASP A 37 5.79 11.81 -13.20
CA ASP A 37 5.77 10.77 -14.24
C ASP A 37 6.59 9.54 -13.85
N ALA A 38 7.78 9.75 -13.27
CA ALA A 38 8.60 8.65 -12.79
C ALA A 38 7.91 7.88 -11.65
N THR A 39 7.21 8.57 -10.76
CA THR A 39 6.40 7.96 -9.72
C THR A 39 5.25 7.15 -10.32
N ALA A 40 4.50 7.72 -11.28
CA ALA A 40 3.42 7.04 -11.99
C ALA A 40 3.93 5.76 -12.67
N ASN A 41 5.04 5.84 -13.40
CA ASN A 41 5.65 4.70 -14.09
C ASN A 41 6.12 3.60 -13.12
N TYR A 42 6.66 4.00 -11.96
CA TYR A 42 7.00 3.03 -10.90
C TYR A 42 5.76 2.33 -10.37
N ILE A 43 4.69 3.06 -10.09
CA ILE A 43 3.43 2.46 -9.61
C ILE A 43 2.81 1.55 -10.68
N CYS A 44 2.86 1.89 -11.96
CA CYS A 44 2.47 0.98 -13.05
C CYS A 44 3.26 -0.35 -12.99
N ALA A 45 4.58 -0.27 -12.77
CA ALA A 45 5.40 -1.47 -12.63
C ALA A 45 5.06 -2.27 -11.37
N TYR A 46 4.74 -1.59 -10.27
CA TYR A 46 4.27 -2.20 -9.02
C TYR A 46 2.94 -2.95 -9.26
N VAL A 47 1.96 -2.31 -9.89
CA VAL A 47 0.65 -2.91 -10.23
C VAL A 47 0.83 -4.16 -11.09
N ARG A 48 1.67 -4.10 -12.14
CA ARG A 48 1.99 -5.29 -12.97
C ARG A 48 2.62 -6.40 -12.15
N GLY A 49 3.48 -6.06 -11.17
CA GLY A 49 4.09 -7.03 -10.28
C GLY A 49 3.07 -7.74 -9.39
N VAL A 50 2.24 -6.99 -8.68
CA VAL A 50 1.23 -7.57 -7.77
C VAL A 50 0.11 -8.28 -8.51
N LEU A 51 -0.25 -7.83 -9.72
CA LEU A 51 -1.18 -8.52 -10.61
C LEU A 51 -0.65 -9.91 -11.01
N ARG A 52 0.60 -9.98 -11.49
CA ARG A 52 1.26 -11.26 -11.85
C ARG A 52 1.44 -12.20 -10.67
N GLY A 53 1.59 -11.65 -9.49
CA GLY A 53 1.73 -12.40 -8.23
C GLY A 53 0.42 -12.91 -7.65
N GLY A 54 -0.74 -12.40 -8.12
CA GLY A 54 -2.05 -12.75 -7.58
C GLY A 54 -2.39 -12.04 -6.27
N PHE A 55 -1.80 -10.86 -6.03
CA PHE A 55 -2.03 -10.06 -4.81
C PHE A 55 -3.02 -8.92 -5.01
N LEU A 56 -3.45 -8.64 -6.25
CA LEU A 56 -4.33 -7.52 -6.57
C LEU A 56 -5.80 -7.93 -6.53
N HIS A 57 -6.61 -7.17 -5.80
CA HIS A 57 -8.05 -7.39 -5.65
C HIS A 57 -8.82 -6.12 -6.00
N THR A 58 -10.09 -6.28 -6.35
CA THR A 58 -11.01 -5.19 -6.69
C THR A 58 -12.39 -5.39 -6.06
N THR A 59 -13.16 -4.32 -5.97
CA THR A 59 -14.52 -4.30 -5.42
C THR A 59 -15.51 -5.06 -6.27
N SER A 60 -15.43 -4.93 -7.60
CA SER A 60 -16.33 -5.60 -8.55
C SER A 60 -15.64 -5.78 -9.92
N GLN A 61 -16.38 -6.37 -10.88
CA GLN A 61 -15.89 -6.48 -12.26
C GLN A 61 -15.68 -5.13 -12.97
N ARG A 62 -16.26 -4.04 -12.45
CA ARG A 62 -16.08 -2.70 -13.01
C ARG A 62 -14.75 -2.07 -12.62
N GLY A 63 -14.05 -2.63 -11.62
CA GLY A 63 -12.75 -2.13 -11.18
C GLY A 63 -12.81 -0.70 -10.60
N GLU A 64 -13.79 -0.39 -9.75
CA GLU A 64 -13.95 0.95 -9.17
C GLU A 64 -12.79 1.33 -8.26
N GLY A 65 -12.22 0.33 -7.62
CA GLY A 65 -11.04 0.49 -6.76
C GLY A 65 -10.28 -0.81 -6.61
N TYR A 66 -9.01 -0.68 -6.27
CA TYR A 66 -8.05 -1.77 -6.21
C TYR A 66 -7.29 -1.77 -4.89
N ILE A 67 -7.02 -2.96 -4.38
CA ILE A 67 -6.17 -3.18 -3.22
C ILE A 67 -5.19 -4.32 -3.51
N ALA A 68 -3.91 -4.10 -3.20
CA ALA A 68 -2.94 -5.18 -3.18
C ALA A 68 -2.56 -5.48 -1.75
N TYR A 69 -2.75 -6.71 -1.32
CA TYR A 69 -2.38 -7.15 0.01
C TYR A 69 -1.77 -8.55 -0.01
N LYS A 70 -0.98 -8.84 1.01
CA LYS A 70 -0.30 -10.10 1.24
C LYS A 70 -0.82 -10.71 2.54
N LEU A 71 -1.21 -11.98 2.49
CA LEU A 71 -1.60 -12.75 3.66
C LEU A 71 -0.39 -13.10 4.55
N PRO A 72 -0.62 -13.47 5.83
CA PRO A 72 0.45 -13.96 6.69
C PRO A 72 1.23 -15.10 6.04
N LYS A 73 2.57 -15.06 6.15
CA LYS A 73 3.48 -16.07 5.59
C LYS A 73 3.56 -16.14 4.05
N GLU A 74 2.72 -15.44 3.31
CA GLU A 74 2.89 -15.33 1.86
C GLU A 74 4.18 -14.58 1.51
N LYS A 75 4.87 -15.06 0.48
CA LYS A 75 6.09 -14.44 -0.03
C LYS A 75 5.85 -13.95 -1.46
N MET A 76 6.23 -12.72 -1.72
CA MET A 76 6.26 -12.21 -3.08
C MET A 76 7.42 -12.87 -3.84
N GLY A 77 7.09 -13.74 -4.79
CA GLY A 77 8.08 -14.44 -5.61
C GLY A 77 8.67 -13.54 -6.71
N LEU A 78 9.60 -14.10 -7.49
CA LEU A 78 10.26 -13.40 -8.59
C LEU A 78 9.30 -12.77 -9.61
N LYS A 79 8.18 -13.42 -9.91
CA LYS A 79 7.14 -12.89 -10.83
C LYS A 79 6.59 -11.54 -10.39
N THR A 80 6.47 -11.34 -9.06
CA THR A 80 6.02 -10.09 -8.45
C THR A 80 7.16 -9.09 -8.34
N MET A 81 8.29 -9.52 -7.80
CA MET A 81 9.39 -8.62 -7.43
C MET A 81 10.16 -8.09 -8.63
N TRP A 82 10.27 -8.86 -9.72
CA TRP A 82 11.04 -8.45 -10.90
C TRP A 82 10.51 -7.17 -11.58
N PRO A 83 9.19 -7.05 -11.90
CA PRO A 83 8.65 -5.80 -12.45
C PRO A 83 8.84 -4.62 -11.51
N ILE A 84 8.65 -4.81 -10.19
CA ILE A 84 8.79 -3.78 -9.17
C ILE A 84 10.23 -3.26 -9.12
N ALA A 85 11.21 -4.16 -9.04
CA ALA A 85 12.63 -3.82 -9.01
C ALA A 85 13.07 -3.10 -10.30
N CYS A 86 12.67 -3.61 -11.46
CA CYS A 86 12.94 -2.96 -12.74
C CYS A 86 12.30 -1.57 -12.82
N GLY A 87 11.06 -1.44 -12.35
CA GLY A 87 10.36 -0.15 -12.29
C GLY A 87 11.09 0.86 -11.40
N MET A 88 11.55 0.43 -10.24
CA MET A 88 12.31 1.27 -9.31
C MET A 88 13.62 1.78 -9.94
N LEU A 89 14.40 0.88 -10.53
CA LEU A 89 15.69 1.21 -11.16
C LEU A 89 15.54 2.11 -12.41
N ARG A 90 14.44 1.98 -13.16
CA ARG A 90 14.19 2.80 -14.35
C ARG A 90 13.72 4.21 -14.04
N ASN A 91 13.05 4.40 -12.91
CA ASN A 91 12.37 5.65 -12.55
C ASN A 91 13.07 6.42 -11.44
N SER A 92 14.23 5.94 -10.96
CA SER A 92 15.06 6.63 -9.97
C SER A 92 16.53 6.38 -10.23
N THR A 93 17.40 7.26 -9.74
CA THR A 93 18.86 7.04 -9.80
C THR A 93 19.32 6.17 -8.65
N LEU A 94 20.38 5.38 -8.85
CA LEU A 94 20.95 4.53 -7.78
C LEU A 94 21.34 5.36 -6.56
N LYS A 95 21.90 6.56 -6.76
CA LYS A 95 22.23 7.49 -5.67
C LYS A 95 21.01 7.85 -4.84
N ARG A 96 19.88 8.17 -5.51
CA ARG A 96 18.64 8.56 -4.83
C ARG A 96 18.00 7.38 -4.09
N LEU A 97 18.02 6.19 -4.67
CA LEU A 97 17.55 4.97 -4.01
C LEU A 97 18.38 4.64 -2.76
N LEU A 98 19.71 4.80 -2.82
CA LEU A 98 20.58 4.59 -1.66
C LEU A 98 20.28 5.64 -0.57
N GLN A 99 20.13 6.92 -0.93
CA GLN A 99 19.76 7.97 0.01
C GLN A 99 18.40 7.71 0.66
N PHE A 100 17.40 7.28 -0.11
CA PHE A 100 16.09 6.90 0.39
C PHE A 100 16.18 5.70 1.36
N GLY A 101 16.92 4.65 1.00
CA GLY A 101 17.14 3.51 1.89
C GLY A 101 17.83 3.88 3.21
N ILE A 102 18.78 4.83 3.17
CA ILE A 102 19.42 5.37 4.38
C ILE A 102 18.41 6.17 5.21
N ALA A 103 17.56 6.99 4.56
CA ALA A 103 16.52 7.77 5.23
C ALA A 103 15.51 6.87 5.94
N ILE A 104 15.03 5.79 5.29
CA ILE A 104 14.16 4.78 5.91
C ILE A 104 14.84 4.20 7.16
N LYS A 105 16.10 3.81 7.06
CA LYS A 105 16.84 3.24 8.19
C LYS A 105 17.01 4.20 9.36
N ARG A 106 17.17 5.50 9.06
CA ARG A 106 17.30 6.56 10.09
C ARG A 106 15.93 6.95 10.68
N GLY A 107 14.86 6.83 9.91
CA GLY A 107 13.49 7.11 10.35
C GLY A 107 12.97 6.18 11.44
N GLY A 108 13.67 5.08 11.71
CA GLY A 108 13.34 4.13 12.77
C GLY A 108 12.87 2.78 12.27
N VAL A 109 12.32 1.99 13.19
CA VAL A 109 11.83 0.63 12.90
C VAL A 109 10.34 0.71 12.54
N SER A 110 9.99 0.32 11.33
CA SER A 110 8.61 0.30 10.86
C SER A 110 7.74 -0.67 11.68
N LEU A 111 6.42 -0.49 11.62
CA LEU A 111 5.48 -1.43 12.23
C LEU A 111 5.68 -2.85 11.65
N GLN A 112 5.89 -2.95 10.35
CA GLN A 112 6.14 -4.23 9.69
C GLN A 112 7.38 -4.92 10.26
N ASP A 113 8.51 -4.21 10.35
CA ASP A 113 9.76 -4.77 10.89
C ASP A 113 9.61 -5.22 12.36
N ARG A 114 8.86 -4.44 13.16
CA ARG A 114 8.56 -4.82 14.56
C ARG A 114 7.78 -6.11 14.63
N MET A 115 6.71 -6.24 13.83
CA MET A 115 5.88 -7.43 13.80
C MET A 115 6.65 -8.65 13.29
N ASP A 116 7.49 -8.48 12.28
CA ASP A 116 8.36 -9.54 11.76
C ASP A 116 9.38 -10.01 12.80
N LYS A 117 10.01 -9.09 13.52
CA LYS A 117 10.93 -9.41 14.62
C LYS A 117 10.25 -10.14 15.77
N GLU A 118 9.02 -9.76 16.08
CA GLU A 118 8.19 -10.39 17.12
C GLU A 118 7.47 -11.66 16.62
N LYS A 119 7.68 -12.05 15.35
CA LYS A 119 7.01 -13.19 14.69
C LYS A 119 5.47 -13.13 14.76
N LYS A 120 4.92 -11.93 14.79
CA LYS A 120 3.47 -11.69 14.77
C LYS A 120 2.93 -11.84 13.35
N SER A 121 1.79 -12.49 13.23
CA SER A 121 1.08 -12.62 11.95
C SER A 121 0.28 -11.34 11.65
N TYR A 122 0.27 -10.91 10.40
CA TYR A 122 -0.49 -9.73 9.93
C TYR A 122 -0.78 -9.85 8.43
N ILE A 123 -1.76 -9.09 7.95
CA ILE A 123 -1.99 -8.81 6.53
C ILE A 123 -1.29 -7.48 6.22
N PHE A 124 -0.44 -7.46 5.20
CA PHE A 124 0.21 -6.23 4.73
C PHE A 124 -0.48 -5.71 3.48
N VAL A 125 -0.97 -4.48 3.52
CA VAL A 125 -1.56 -3.78 2.38
C VAL A 125 -0.52 -2.87 1.76
N GLY A 126 -0.13 -3.17 0.53
CA GLY A 126 0.91 -2.44 -0.19
C GLY A 126 0.38 -1.42 -1.22
N LEU A 127 -0.91 -1.45 -1.55
CA LEU A 127 -1.54 -0.50 -2.45
C LEU A 127 -3.03 -0.41 -2.17
N VAL A 128 -3.55 0.82 -2.13
CA VAL A 128 -4.99 1.13 -2.14
C VAL A 128 -5.21 2.24 -3.16
N CYS A 129 -6.09 2.03 -4.11
CA CYS A 129 -6.44 3.02 -5.12
C CYS A 129 -7.95 2.98 -5.42
N VAL A 130 -8.56 4.14 -5.55
CA VAL A 130 -9.90 4.31 -6.12
C VAL A 130 -9.75 5.11 -7.40
N ARG A 131 -10.26 4.59 -8.51
CA ARG A 131 -10.20 5.27 -9.81
C ARG A 131 -10.93 6.61 -9.72
N GLU A 132 -10.45 7.60 -10.47
CA GLU A 132 -10.87 9.00 -10.36
C GLU A 132 -12.40 9.17 -10.45
N ASN A 133 -13.02 8.53 -11.43
CA ASN A 133 -14.47 8.58 -11.64
C ASN A 133 -15.33 8.00 -10.50
N TYR A 134 -14.72 7.30 -9.55
CA TYR A 134 -15.38 6.65 -8.41
C TYR A 134 -14.97 7.23 -7.06
N GLN A 135 -14.12 8.26 -7.06
CA GLN A 135 -13.72 8.96 -5.83
C GLN A 135 -14.91 9.72 -5.21
N GLY A 136 -14.88 9.94 -3.91
CA GLY A 136 -15.97 10.61 -3.18
C GLY A 136 -17.24 9.78 -2.98
N GLN A 137 -17.32 8.54 -3.52
CA GLN A 137 -18.51 7.68 -3.50
C GLN A 137 -18.38 6.50 -2.51
N GLY A 138 -17.49 6.59 -1.54
CA GLY A 138 -17.31 5.57 -0.50
C GLY A 138 -16.56 4.30 -0.93
N TYR A 139 -16.01 4.26 -2.14
CA TYR A 139 -15.31 3.05 -2.63
C TYR A 139 -14.01 2.76 -1.86
N MET A 140 -13.36 3.75 -1.27
CA MET A 140 -12.17 3.51 -0.46
C MET A 140 -12.46 2.60 0.74
N ARG A 141 -13.62 2.77 1.40
CA ARG A 141 -14.09 1.85 2.45
C ARG A 141 -14.29 0.44 1.90
N LYS A 142 -15.04 0.30 0.79
CA LYS A 142 -15.31 -1.00 0.17
C LYS A 142 -14.02 -1.75 -0.21
N VAL A 143 -13.02 -1.01 -0.67
CA VAL A 143 -11.70 -1.55 -1.01
C VAL A 143 -10.97 -2.06 0.23
N LEU A 144 -10.93 -1.26 1.29
CA LEU A 144 -10.29 -1.65 2.56
C LEU A 144 -11.02 -2.81 3.24
N ASP A 145 -12.34 -2.85 3.16
CA ASP A 145 -13.16 -3.92 3.75
C ASP A 145 -12.79 -5.30 3.20
N ILE A 146 -12.20 -5.39 1.99
CA ILE A 146 -11.69 -6.66 1.44
C ILE A 146 -10.57 -7.22 2.34
N ALA A 147 -9.58 -6.39 2.69
CA ALA A 147 -8.48 -6.82 3.56
C ALA A 147 -8.93 -6.91 5.03
N PHE A 148 -9.84 -6.04 5.47
CA PHE A 148 -10.38 -6.05 6.83
C PHE A 148 -11.17 -7.33 7.12
N ALA A 149 -12.05 -7.75 6.20
CA ALA A 149 -12.79 -9.00 6.33
C ALA A 149 -11.85 -10.21 6.41
N GLU A 150 -10.76 -10.19 5.66
CA GLU A 150 -9.77 -11.26 5.70
C GLU A 150 -8.96 -11.24 7.01
N GLY A 151 -8.63 -10.06 7.53
CA GLY A 151 -8.03 -9.90 8.86
C GLY A 151 -8.93 -10.40 9.98
N ASP A 152 -10.22 -10.08 9.93
CA ASP A 152 -11.23 -10.55 10.88
C ASP A 152 -11.35 -12.07 10.81
N ARG A 153 -11.43 -12.64 9.60
CA ARG A 153 -11.51 -14.10 9.39
C ARG A 153 -10.31 -14.86 9.93
N LEU A 154 -9.10 -14.30 9.76
CA LEU A 154 -7.85 -14.93 10.20
C LEU A 154 -7.48 -14.58 11.66
N GLY A 155 -8.19 -13.66 12.30
CA GLY A 155 -7.86 -13.18 13.65
C GLY A 155 -6.52 -12.43 13.70
N VAL A 156 -6.11 -11.78 12.60
CA VAL A 156 -4.83 -11.06 12.51
C VAL A 156 -5.03 -9.59 12.14
N PRO A 157 -4.17 -8.68 12.60
CA PRO A 157 -4.27 -7.27 12.22
C PRO A 157 -3.95 -7.06 10.75
N VAL A 158 -4.53 -5.99 10.20
CA VAL A 158 -4.20 -5.43 8.88
C VAL A 158 -3.33 -4.20 9.09
N ILE A 159 -2.17 -4.16 8.44
CA ILE A 159 -1.24 -3.04 8.50
C ILE A 159 -0.99 -2.45 7.12
N LEU A 160 -0.71 -1.16 7.07
CA LEU A 160 -0.22 -0.44 5.89
C LEU A 160 0.67 0.72 6.29
N GLU A 161 1.47 1.17 5.33
CA GLU A 161 2.23 2.41 5.42
C GLU A 161 1.72 3.42 4.38
N THR A 162 1.72 4.70 4.73
CA THR A 162 1.37 5.77 3.80
C THR A 162 2.31 6.96 3.95
N ASP A 163 2.45 7.73 2.88
CA ASP A 163 3.45 8.78 2.69
C ASP A 163 2.87 10.20 2.77
N ALA A 164 1.62 10.34 3.19
CA ALA A 164 0.97 11.64 3.35
C ALA A 164 0.04 11.66 4.57
N LYS A 165 0.07 12.78 5.32
CA LYS A 165 -0.83 12.99 6.47
C LYS A 165 -2.30 12.93 6.06
N SER A 166 -2.63 13.53 4.93
CA SER A 166 -4.00 13.52 4.38
C SER A 166 -4.50 12.11 4.06
N LYS A 167 -3.63 11.21 3.58
CA LYS A 167 -3.95 9.78 3.39
C LYS A 167 -4.09 9.07 4.74
N CYS A 168 -3.17 9.34 5.68
CA CYS A 168 -3.22 8.80 7.04
C CYS A 168 -4.57 9.12 7.71
N ASP A 169 -5.01 10.38 7.66
CA ASP A 169 -6.28 10.80 8.27
C ASP A 169 -7.49 10.11 7.64
N LYS A 170 -7.48 9.88 6.32
CA LYS A 170 -8.51 9.09 5.63
C LYS A 170 -8.54 7.65 6.15
N TYR A 171 -7.40 7.01 6.31
CA TYR A 171 -7.33 5.63 6.84
C TYR A 171 -7.80 5.55 8.30
N VAL A 172 -7.43 6.52 9.13
CA VAL A 172 -7.91 6.61 10.52
C VAL A 172 -9.44 6.77 10.55
N HIS A 173 -10.00 7.67 9.74
CA HIS A 173 -11.45 7.83 9.59
C HIS A 173 -12.13 6.51 9.13
N LEU A 174 -11.46 5.68 8.39
CA LEU A 174 -11.95 4.40 7.90
C LEU A 174 -11.75 3.24 8.89
N GLY A 175 -11.24 3.51 10.08
CA GLY A 175 -11.17 2.55 11.19
C GLY A 175 -9.80 1.93 11.42
N MET A 176 -8.75 2.51 10.89
CA MET A 176 -7.37 2.18 11.27
C MET A 176 -6.88 3.09 12.40
N GLU A 177 -5.84 2.67 13.09
CA GLU A 177 -5.16 3.43 14.14
C GLU A 177 -3.75 3.81 13.66
N LEU A 178 -3.31 5.03 13.96
CA LEU A 178 -1.93 5.45 13.74
C LEU A 178 -1.02 4.76 14.76
N ALA A 179 -0.13 3.90 14.30
CA ALA A 179 0.79 3.11 15.12
C ALA A 179 2.21 3.68 15.20
N GLY A 180 2.57 4.56 14.27
CA GLY A 180 3.89 5.20 14.23
C GLY A 180 4.01 6.24 13.14
N THR A 181 5.02 7.10 13.29
CA THR A 181 5.40 8.09 12.27
C THR A 181 6.93 8.11 12.15
N HIS A 182 7.42 8.09 10.92
CA HIS A 182 8.85 8.06 10.59
C HIS A 182 9.20 9.30 9.79
N ASP A 183 10.12 10.10 10.28
CA ASP A 183 10.64 11.26 9.55
C ASP A 183 11.82 10.83 8.68
N LEU A 184 11.67 10.96 7.37
CA LEU A 184 12.69 10.64 6.38
C LEU A 184 13.43 11.86 5.86
N GLY A 185 13.31 12.99 6.53
CA GLY A 185 13.94 14.26 6.15
C GLY A 185 13.43 14.75 4.79
N THR A 186 14.31 14.91 3.83
CA THR A 186 13.97 15.41 2.47
C THR A 186 13.05 14.48 1.69
N PHE A 187 12.83 13.24 2.16
CA PHE A 187 11.89 12.28 1.55
C PHE A 187 10.50 12.30 2.21
N GLY A 188 10.24 13.24 3.11
CA GLY A 188 8.96 13.40 3.78
C GLY A 188 8.78 12.47 4.98
N LYS A 189 7.53 12.07 5.23
CA LYS A 189 7.18 11.22 6.37
C LYS A 189 6.48 9.94 5.91
N LEU A 190 6.64 8.88 6.70
CA LEU A 190 5.83 7.68 6.58
C LEU A 190 4.99 7.51 7.85
N TYR A 191 3.78 7.04 7.65
CA TYR A 191 2.79 6.82 8.71
C TYR A 191 2.42 5.34 8.71
N ASP A 192 2.73 4.65 9.80
CA ASP A 192 2.32 3.26 10.04
C ASP A 192 0.88 3.23 10.56
N LEU A 193 0.04 2.44 9.94
CA LEU A 193 -1.34 2.26 10.36
C LEU A 193 -1.64 0.78 10.62
N ILE A 194 -2.49 0.54 11.62
CA ILE A 194 -2.94 -0.78 12.02
C ILE A 194 -4.45 -0.79 12.23
N ARG A 195 -5.09 -1.90 11.87
CA ARG A 195 -6.44 -2.23 12.30
C ARG A 195 -6.44 -3.62 12.90
N TYR A 196 -6.86 -3.71 14.15
CA TYR A 196 -7.03 -5.00 14.82
C TYR A 196 -8.28 -5.73 14.34
N PRO A 197 -8.26 -7.08 14.32
CA PRO A 197 -9.42 -7.86 13.91
C PRO A 197 -10.59 -7.62 14.87
N LYS A 198 -11.81 -7.58 14.33
CA LYS A 198 -13.02 -7.66 15.13
C LYS A 198 -13.23 -9.13 15.52
N LEU A 199 -13.04 -9.44 16.78
CA LEU A 199 -13.33 -10.78 17.28
C LEU A 199 -14.84 -11.04 17.13
N SER A 200 -15.22 -12.06 16.37
CA SER A 200 -16.58 -12.58 16.38
C SER A 200 -16.86 -13.14 17.77
N ASN A 201 -18.06 -12.83 18.32
CA ASN A 201 -18.48 -13.31 19.65
C ASN A 201 -18.59 -14.84 19.77
N GLU A 202 -18.34 -15.58 18.70
CA GLU A 202 -18.41 -17.06 18.69
C GLU A 202 -17.23 -17.75 19.40
N ASN A 203 -16.13 -17.05 19.70
CA ASN A 203 -14.98 -17.65 20.40
C ASN A 203 -14.93 -17.30 21.90
N ARG A 204 -16.02 -16.85 22.51
CA ARG A 204 -16.12 -16.60 23.97
C ARG A 204 -16.73 -17.75 24.78
N THR A 205 -16.94 -18.90 24.18
CA THR A 205 -17.48 -20.07 24.90
C THR A 205 -16.53 -21.26 24.76
N VAL A 206 -15.45 -21.24 25.52
CA VAL A 206 -14.81 -22.45 26.08
C VAL A 206 -14.17 -22.06 27.41
#